data_88017fe53482eb9f48cb5deb3eb20bbd
#
_entry.id   88017fe53482eb9f48cb5deb3eb20bbd
#
_cell.length_a   1.000
_cell.length_b   1.000
_cell.length_c   1.000
_cell.angle_alpha   90.00
_cell.angle_beta   90.00
_cell.angle_gamma   90.00
#
_symmetry.space_group_name_H-M   'P 1'
#
loop_
_entity.id
_entity.type
_entity.pdbx_description
1 polymer ?
#
loop_
_entity_poly.entity_id
_entity_poly.type
_entity_poly.pdbx_seq_one_letter_code
_entity_poly.pdbx_strand_id
1 'polypeptide(L)'
;ALNPFQLQLELQTMMQNKVGIAREEEGITEALGSIREISGHIAGVGAGGNRWYNPGWHTALDMKHLLTVSEAIALSARERKESRGAHSRLDHPDKDKAWSTFNHVVRKGPDGTMVIEREDIPPIREELQAIIEEEG
;
A
#
# COMPACT_ATOMS: atom_id res chain seq x y z
N ALA A 1 5.13 -13.18 -24.34
CA ALA A 1 4.54 -13.00 -23.00
C ALA A 1 5.58 -12.35 -22.09
N LEU A 2 5.15 -11.39 -21.25
CA LEU A 2 6.00 -10.75 -20.27
C LEU A 2 6.35 -11.75 -19.15
N ASN A 3 7.61 -11.73 -18.72
CA ASN A 3 8.09 -12.62 -17.68
C ASN A 3 7.55 -12.22 -16.29
N PRO A 4 6.77 -13.06 -15.59
CA PRO A 4 6.17 -12.72 -14.32
C PRO A 4 7.18 -12.45 -13.20
N PHE A 5 8.31 -13.15 -13.18
CA PHE A 5 9.37 -12.95 -12.17
C PHE A 5 10.06 -11.60 -12.34
N GLN A 6 10.26 -11.17 -13.57
CA GLN A 6 10.87 -9.89 -13.86
C GLN A 6 9.95 -8.73 -13.43
N LEU A 7 8.66 -8.82 -13.75
CA LEU A 7 7.67 -7.83 -13.31
C LEU A 7 7.51 -7.80 -11.78
N GLN A 8 7.55 -8.96 -11.15
CA GLN A 8 7.52 -9.05 -9.68
C GLN A 8 8.72 -8.35 -9.06
N LEU A 9 9.92 -8.59 -9.58
CA LEU A 9 11.14 -7.94 -9.09
C LEU A 9 11.12 -6.43 -9.32
N GLU A 10 10.61 -5.98 -10.46
CA GLU A 10 10.42 -4.56 -10.76
C GLU A 10 9.48 -3.90 -9.77
N LEU A 11 8.31 -4.50 -9.52
CA LEU A 11 7.35 -4.02 -8.53
C LEU A 11 7.95 -3.97 -7.12
N GLN A 12 8.62 -5.02 -6.68
CA GLN A 12 9.26 -5.08 -5.36
C GLN A 12 10.33 -4.02 -5.19
N THR A 13 11.19 -3.84 -6.19
CA THR A 13 12.26 -2.84 -6.16
C THR A 13 11.69 -1.43 -6.11
N MET A 14 10.70 -1.14 -6.92
CA MET A 14 10.00 0.15 -6.94
C MET A 14 9.32 0.42 -5.59
N MET A 15 8.58 -0.52 -5.03
CA MET A 15 7.91 -0.38 -3.73
C MET A 15 8.92 -0.18 -2.60
N GLN A 16 10.04 -0.92 -2.60
CA GLN A 16 11.10 -0.75 -1.60
C GLN A 16 11.72 0.65 -1.64
N ASN A 17 11.96 1.17 -2.83
CA ASN A 17 12.65 2.45 -3.01
C ASN A 17 11.74 3.66 -2.80
N LYS A 18 10.45 3.57 -3.16
CA LYS A 18 9.51 4.70 -3.18
C LYS A 18 8.48 4.66 -2.05
N VAL A 19 8.12 3.49 -1.56
CA VAL A 19 7.08 3.26 -0.54
C VAL A 19 7.62 2.42 0.63
N GLY A 20 8.93 2.39 0.81
CA GLY A 20 9.60 1.75 1.95
C GLY A 20 9.26 2.44 3.29
N ILE A 21 10.16 2.41 4.26
CA ILE A 21 9.95 3.05 5.57
C ILE A 21 9.98 4.57 5.45
N ALA A 22 11.01 5.12 4.80
CA ALA A 22 11.13 6.56 4.54
C ALA A 22 10.40 6.92 3.25
N ARG A 23 9.42 7.80 3.33
CA ARG A 23 8.45 8.11 2.28
C ARG A 23 8.32 9.61 2.09
N GLU A 24 7.97 10.01 0.88
CA GLU A 24 7.63 11.41 0.54
C GLU A 24 6.57 11.42 -0.57
N GLU A 25 5.83 12.51 -0.70
CA GLU A 25 4.70 12.66 -1.64
C GLU A 25 5.11 12.35 -3.09
N GLU A 26 6.27 12.86 -3.52
CA GLU A 26 6.76 12.68 -4.88
C GLU A 26 7.04 11.20 -5.18
N GLY A 27 7.82 10.53 -4.32
CA GLY A 27 8.13 9.11 -4.47
C GLY A 27 6.90 8.21 -4.48
N ILE A 28 5.93 8.47 -3.58
CA ILE A 28 4.66 7.71 -3.55
C ILE A 28 3.85 7.96 -4.82
N THR A 29 3.82 9.19 -5.33
CA THR A 29 3.09 9.53 -6.55
C THR A 29 3.68 8.84 -7.78
N GLU A 30 5.02 8.82 -7.88
CA GLU A 30 5.73 8.05 -8.92
C GLU A 30 5.41 6.55 -8.82
N ALA A 31 5.41 5.98 -7.60
CA ALA A 31 5.07 4.59 -7.38
C ALA A 31 3.66 4.25 -7.87
N LEU A 32 2.67 5.10 -7.58
CA LEU A 32 1.30 4.93 -8.08
C LEU A 32 1.23 4.98 -9.62
N GLY A 33 2.04 5.82 -10.25
CA GLY A 33 2.18 5.85 -11.70
C GLY A 33 2.73 4.53 -12.26
N SER A 34 3.81 4.03 -11.68
CA SER A 34 4.43 2.74 -12.05
C SER A 34 3.49 1.55 -11.84
N ILE A 35 2.73 1.53 -10.73
CA ILE A 35 1.73 0.47 -10.47
C ILE A 35 0.66 0.46 -11.57
N ARG A 36 0.18 1.62 -12.02
CA ARG A 36 -0.81 1.70 -13.11
C ARG A 36 -0.23 1.24 -14.43
N GLU A 37 1.01 1.59 -14.73
CA GLU A 37 1.71 1.14 -15.94
C GLU A 37 1.88 -0.37 -15.96
N ILE A 38 2.39 -0.98 -14.89
CA ILE A 38 2.52 -2.44 -14.76
C ILE A 38 1.14 -3.10 -14.86
N SER A 39 0.10 -2.52 -14.23
CA SER A 39 -1.27 -3.04 -14.31
C SER A 39 -1.82 -3.05 -15.74
N GLY A 40 -1.46 -2.05 -16.54
CA GLY A 40 -1.82 -2.00 -17.96
C GLY A 40 -1.21 -3.14 -18.78
N HIS A 41 -0.09 -3.69 -18.35
CA HIS A 41 0.61 -4.80 -19.02
C HIS A 41 0.23 -6.18 -18.49
N ILE A 42 -0.59 -6.27 -17.43
CA ILE A 42 -0.87 -7.54 -16.74
C ILE A 42 -1.51 -8.61 -17.65
N ALA A 43 -2.30 -8.20 -18.63
CA ALA A 43 -2.91 -9.11 -19.60
C ALA A 43 -1.89 -9.82 -20.50
N GLY A 44 -0.69 -9.24 -20.68
CA GLY A 44 0.40 -9.82 -21.45
C GLY A 44 1.33 -10.71 -20.63
N VAL A 45 1.10 -10.83 -19.32
CA VAL A 45 1.93 -11.66 -18.44
C VAL A 45 1.57 -13.13 -18.61
N GLY A 46 2.56 -13.98 -18.75
CA GLY A 46 2.37 -15.41 -18.88
C GLY A 46 3.64 -16.19 -18.60
N ALA A 47 3.46 -17.47 -18.37
CA ALA A 47 4.56 -18.42 -18.19
C ALA A 47 4.47 -19.51 -19.25
N GLY A 48 5.60 -19.87 -19.84
CA GLY A 48 5.70 -21.02 -20.73
C GLY A 48 5.52 -22.35 -19.98
N GLY A 49 5.26 -23.42 -20.73
CA GLY A 49 5.09 -24.76 -20.17
C GLY A 49 3.66 -25.07 -19.72
N ASN A 50 3.49 -26.13 -18.95
CA ASN A 50 2.19 -26.54 -18.42
C ASN A 50 1.93 -25.97 -17.02
N ARG A 51 0.77 -26.27 -16.44
CA ARG A 51 0.37 -25.76 -15.12
C ARG A 51 0.98 -26.53 -13.94
N TRP A 52 1.45 -27.76 -14.19
CA TRP A 52 1.93 -28.65 -13.15
C TRP A 52 3.34 -28.23 -12.71
N TYR A 53 3.52 -28.01 -11.41
CA TYR A 53 4.81 -27.61 -10.84
C TYR A 53 5.46 -26.39 -11.52
N ASN A 54 4.63 -25.43 -11.96
CA ASN A 54 5.09 -24.26 -12.70
C ASN A 54 4.99 -23.00 -11.81
N PRO A 55 6.07 -22.60 -11.13
CA PRO A 55 6.08 -21.42 -10.29
C PRO A 55 5.82 -20.12 -11.07
N GLY A 56 6.23 -20.06 -12.33
CA GLY A 56 5.97 -18.92 -13.21
C GLY A 56 4.48 -18.70 -13.47
N TRP A 57 3.70 -19.78 -13.58
CA TRP A 57 2.26 -19.72 -13.72
C TRP A 57 1.59 -19.15 -12.47
N HIS A 58 2.01 -19.59 -11.28
CA HIS A 58 1.53 -19.03 -10.01
C HIS A 58 1.90 -17.56 -9.86
N THR A 59 3.16 -17.19 -10.12
CA THR A 59 3.61 -15.80 -10.07
C THR A 59 2.82 -14.91 -11.04
N ALA A 60 2.50 -15.37 -12.23
CA ALA A 60 1.69 -14.63 -13.19
C ALA A 60 0.27 -14.35 -12.66
N LEU A 61 -0.35 -15.31 -11.97
CA LEU A 61 -1.66 -15.10 -11.31
C LEU A 61 -1.56 -14.13 -10.11
N ASP A 62 -0.50 -14.26 -9.33
CA ASP A 62 -0.29 -13.46 -8.12
C ASP A 62 0.00 -11.99 -8.43
N MET A 63 0.56 -11.68 -9.59
CA MET A 63 0.89 -10.30 -9.99
C MET A 63 -0.30 -9.34 -9.86
N LYS A 64 -1.51 -9.79 -10.20
CA LYS A 64 -2.73 -8.98 -10.05
C LYS A 64 -3.00 -8.62 -8.58
N HIS A 65 -2.81 -9.57 -7.68
CA HIS A 65 -3.00 -9.36 -6.25
C HIS A 65 -1.90 -8.50 -5.65
N LEU A 66 -0.65 -8.72 -6.06
CA LEU A 66 0.48 -7.90 -5.65
C LEU A 66 0.29 -6.43 -6.04
N LEU A 67 -0.17 -6.15 -7.25
CA LEU A 67 -0.48 -4.79 -7.71
C LEU A 67 -1.60 -4.15 -6.90
N THR A 68 -2.68 -4.89 -6.61
CA THR A 68 -3.79 -4.41 -5.79
C THR A 68 -3.33 -4.03 -4.38
N VAL A 69 -2.54 -4.88 -3.73
CA VAL A 69 -2.00 -4.62 -2.38
C VAL A 69 -1.02 -3.44 -2.41
N SER A 70 -0.14 -3.37 -3.42
CA SER A 70 0.81 -2.27 -3.59
C SER A 70 0.10 -0.93 -3.77
N GLU A 71 -0.97 -0.88 -4.56
CA GLU A 71 -1.79 0.32 -4.73
C GLU A 71 -2.43 0.75 -3.40
N ALA A 72 -3.01 -0.18 -2.64
CA ALA A 72 -3.63 0.09 -1.36
C ALA A 72 -2.62 0.68 -0.36
N ILE A 73 -1.41 0.11 -0.29
CA ILE A 73 -0.32 0.59 0.57
C ILE A 73 0.10 2.00 0.14
N ALA A 74 0.36 2.22 -1.14
CA ALA A 74 0.83 3.51 -1.66
C ALA A 74 -0.22 4.62 -1.47
N LEU A 75 -1.49 4.36 -1.78
CA LEU A 75 -2.58 5.31 -1.55
C LEU A 75 -2.74 5.67 -0.08
N SER A 76 -2.75 4.67 0.80
CA SER A 76 -2.86 4.89 2.25
C SER A 76 -1.67 5.67 2.82
N ALA A 77 -0.46 5.37 2.34
CA ALA A 77 0.75 6.09 2.73
C ALA A 77 0.75 7.55 2.26
N ARG A 78 0.24 7.81 1.05
CA ARG A 78 0.12 9.16 0.51
C ARG A 78 -0.89 10.00 1.28
N GLU A 79 -2.04 9.40 1.62
CA GLU A 79 -3.11 10.09 2.34
C GLU A 79 -2.69 10.45 3.76
N ARG A 80 -1.91 9.62 4.46
CA ARG A 80 -1.48 9.88 5.83
C ARG A 80 -0.31 10.86 5.89
N LYS A 81 -0.61 12.12 6.18
CA LYS A 81 0.35 13.25 6.20
C LYS A 81 0.91 13.49 7.61
N GLU A 82 1.46 12.46 8.19
CA GLU A 82 2.18 12.47 9.47
C GLU A 82 3.22 11.35 9.48
N SER A 83 4.08 11.31 10.48
CA SER A 83 4.95 10.19 10.78
C SER A 83 4.49 9.48 12.05
N ARG A 84 4.26 8.13 11.97
CA ARG A 84 3.76 7.31 13.09
C ARG A 84 4.15 5.85 12.91
N GLY A 85 4.73 5.26 13.94
CA GLY A 85 5.22 3.88 13.87
C GLY A 85 6.27 3.71 12.78
N ALA A 86 6.11 2.71 11.93
CA ALA A 86 6.98 2.48 10.77
C ALA A 86 6.66 3.36 9.55
N HIS A 87 5.59 4.17 9.61
CA HIS A 87 5.27 5.14 8.58
C HIS A 87 6.03 6.44 8.84
N SER A 88 7.12 6.65 8.13
CA SER A 88 7.95 7.86 8.23
C SER A 88 7.83 8.69 6.96
N ARG A 89 7.22 9.86 7.08
CA ARG A 89 7.08 10.85 6.02
C ARG A 89 8.18 11.90 6.16
N LEU A 90 9.11 11.95 5.21
CA LEU A 90 10.20 12.96 5.22
C LEU A 90 9.65 14.38 5.06
N ASP A 91 8.54 14.51 4.35
CA ASP A 91 7.80 15.76 4.14
C ASP A 91 6.80 16.09 5.26
N HIS A 92 6.50 15.15 6.17
CA HIS A 92 5.66 15.31 7.36
C HIS A 92 6.26 14.54 8.54
N PRO A 93 7.39 15.00 9.13
CA PRO A 93 8.19 14.20 10.06
C PRO A 93 7.55 13.99 11.44
N ASP A 94 6.59 14.84 11.81
CA ASP A 94 5.99 14.84 13.15
C ASP A 94 4.73 14.00 13.22
N LYS A 95 4.42 13.51 14.44
CA LYS A 95 3.10 12.96 14.77
C LYS A 95 2.09 14.08 14.86
N ASP A 96 0.89 13.83 14.34
CA ASP A 96 -0.25 14.73 14.50
C ASP A 96 -1.40 14.00 15.21
N LYS A 97 -1.88 14.60 16.32
CA LYS A 97 -2.98 14.03 17.12
C LYS A 97 -4.27 13.85 16.30
N ALA A 98 -4.53 14.73 15.35
CA ALA A 98 -5.72 14.64 14.49
C ALA A 98 -5.76 13.31 13.72
N TRP A 99 -4.61 12.78 13.31
CA TRP A 99 -4.50 11.51 12.58
C TRP A 99 -4.63 10.28 13.47
N SER A 100 -4.67 10.42 14.79
CA SER A 100 -4.90 9.31 15.73
C SER A 100 -6.38 9.00 15.99
N THR A 101 -7.29 9.80 15.46
CA THR A 101 -8.73 9.70 15.74
C THR A 101 -9.50 8.87 14.71
N PHE A 102 -8.86 8.48 13.61
CA PHE A 102 -9.48 7.69 12.53
C PHE A 102 -8.49 6.72 11.87
N ASN A 103 -9.06 5.71 11.25
CA ASN A 103 -8.35 4.79 10.35
C ASN A 103 -8.61 5.15 8.89
N HIS A 104 -7.65 4.83 8.02
CA HIS A 104 -7.90 4.78 6.59
C HIS A 104 -8.49 3.42 6.23
N VAL A 105 -9.59 3.44 5.50
CA VAL A 105 -10.25 2.25 4.96
C VAL A 105 -10.20 2.31 3.45
N VAL A 106 -9.69 1.25 2.85
CA VAL A 106 -9.61 1.13 1.39
C VAL A 106 -10.79 0.30 0.90
N ARG A 107 -11.55 0.82 -0.03
CA ARG A 107 -12.71 0.16 -0.63
C ARG A 107 -12.64 0.20 -2.14
N LYS A 108 -13.35 -0.72 -2.79
CA LYS A 108 -13.59 -0.68 -4.22
C LYS A 108 -14.71 0.32 -4.50
N GLY A 109 -14.44 1.35 -5.28
CA GLY A 109 -15.41 2.35 -5.70
C GLY A 109 -16.39 1.84 -6.76
N PRO A 110 -17.46 2.63 -7.08
CA PRO A 110 -18.49 2.25 -8.06
C PRO A 110 -17.94 2.02 -9.48
N ASP A 111 -16.89 2.72 -9.86
CA ASP A 111 -16.18 2.59 -11.14
C ASP A 111 -15.09 1.49 -11.15
N GLY A 112 -14.96 0.77 -10.04
CA GLY A 112 -13.95 -0.29 -9.88
C GLY A 112 -12.56 0.21 -9.46
N THR A 113 -12.36 1.53 -9.32
CA THR A 113 -11.11 2.10 -8.78
C THR A 113 -11.07 2.01 -7.26
N MET A 114 -9.87 2.13 -6.71
CA MET A 114 -9.65 2.09 -5.28
C MET A 114 -9.98 3.46 -4.65
N VAL A 115 -10.75 3.46 -3.59
CA VAL A 115 -11.16 4.65 -2.82
C VAL A 115 -10.65 4.53 -1.40
N ILE A 116 -10.15 5.64 -0.84
CA ILE A 116 -9.78 5.75 0.57
C ILE A 116 -10.82 6.59 1.30
N GLU A 117 -11.32 6.03 2.39
CA GLU A 117 -12.25 6.68 3.30
C GLU A 117 -11.62 6.78 4.69
N ARG A 118 -12.16 7.66 5.52
CA ARG A 118 -11.81 7.76 6.92
C ARG A 118 -12.92 7.12 7.76
N GLU A 119 -12.52 6.30 8.71
CA GLU A 119 -13.43 5.68 9.67
C GLU A 119 -12.97 6.04 11.08
N ASP A 120 -13.83 6.72 11.83
CA ASP A 120 -13.51 7.17 13.18
C ASP A 120 -13.23 5.99 14.11
N ILE A 121 -12.19 6.12 14.92
CA ILE A 121 -11.87 5.16 15.96
C ILE A 121 -12.84 5.39 17.13
N PRO A 122 -13.53 4.35 17.63
CA PRO A 122 -14.37 4.48 18.81
C PRO A 122 -13.58 5.06 20.00
N PRO A 123 -14.20 5.87 20.85
CA PRO A 123 -13.52 6.40 22.02
C PRO A 123 -13.06 5.26 22.92
N ILE A 124 -11.88 5.43 23.51
CA ILE A 124 -11.36 4.50 24.51
C ILE A 124 -12.25 4.53 25.76
N ARG A 125 -12.42 3.39 26.42
CA ARG A 125 -13.16 3.34 27.68
C ARG A 125 -12.48 4.19 28.75
N GLU A 126 -13.26 4.88 29.57
CA GLU A 126 -12.77 5.83 30.60
C GLU A 126 -11.75 5.19 31.53
N GLU A 127 -11.97 3.93 31.96
CA GLU A 127 -11.03 3.19 32.81
C GLU A 127 -9.65 2.96 32.19
N LEU A 128 -9.58 2.81 30.86
CA LEU A 128 -8.32 2.65 30.13
C LEU A 128 -7.67 4.00 29.88
N GLN A 129 -8.47 5.03 29.64
CA GLN A 129 -7.96 6.39 29.47
C GLN A 129 -7.26 6.88 30.76
N ALA A 130 -7.82 6.58 31.93
CA ALA A 130 -7.22 6.94 33.23
C ALA A 130 -5.84 6.29 33.40
N ILE A 131 -5.65 5.02 33.00
CA ILE A 131 -4.35 4.33 33.08
C ILE A 131 -3.32 5.02 32.17
N ILE A 132 -3.71 5.42 30.96
CA ILE A 132 -2.79 6.09 30.02
C ILE A 132 -2.36 7.47 30.58
N GLU A 133 -3.25 8.18 31.25
CA GLU A 133 -2.97 9.48 31.84
C GLU A 133 -2.11 9.38 33.11
N GLU A 134 -2.21 8.28 33.87
CA GLU A 134 -1.36 8.05 35.05
C GLU A 134 0.08 7.67 34.66
N GLU A 135 0.29 7.01 33.51
CA GLU A 135 1.61 6.56 33.06
C GLU A 135 2.32 7.59 32.14
N GLY A 136 1.65 8.62 31.70
CA GLY A 136 2.18 9.69 30.83
C GLY A 136 2.63 10.88 31.59
#